data_5983c7238b21227b44bea05785d63671
#
_entry.id   5983c7238b21227b44bea05785d63671
#
_cell.length_a   1.000
_cell.length_b   1.000
_cell.length_c   1.000
_cell.angle_alpha   90.00
_cell.angle_beta   90.00
_cell.angle_gamma   90.00
#
_symmetry.space_group_name_H-M   'P 1'
#
loop_
_entity.id
_entity.type
_entity.pdbx_description
1 polymer ?
#
loop_
_entity_poly.entity_id
_entity_poly.type
_entity_poly.pdbx_seq_one_letter_code
_entity_poly.pdbx_strand_id
1 'polypeptide(L)'
;MAPRHLLAKHSPSLSDSLPLKSQTVLTSSARASSDGFACSVLACLLPREEKFNAMCDENTVQDAEDLGRAGSITRREFNTLAAGAAAAFTLPAVANAKAVSATDVMINTPDGNCDAFFVYPSEGKHPAVLIWPDILALRASFRTMATRLAESGYSVLCINPYYRDAVAPVVETGESFQDASTQKKVLPMYRNLSPETHRTDARAFVDWLDAQSPVDTSRSIGTMGYCMGGPMVMRAAAERSDRIGAGCAYHPVSLATEDDDSPHLLISKMNGQFLIALAENDDERNPDDKSVLREAFSAEGLTAEVTVFEGALHGWCVLDSRVYNEGAAEVAWAKTLEILNSAL
;
A
#
# COMPACT_ATOMS: atom_id res chain seq x y z
N MET A 1 18.06 64.12 -16.97
CA MET A 1 17.18 64.63 -18.02
C MET A 1 15.98 63.71 -18.12
N ALA A 2 14.86 64.11 -17.55
CA ALA A 2 13.51 63.61 -17.85
C ALA A 2 12.92 64.51 -18.94
N PRO A 3 11.78 64.24 -19.58
CA PRO A 3 10.44 64.06 -18.97
C PRO A 3 9.57 62.99 -19.65
N ARG A 4 8.60 62.31 -18.92
CA ARG A 4 7.17 62.58 -18.71
C ARG A 4 6.30 62.84 -19.97
N HIS A 5 5.22 61.98 -20.12
CA HIS A 5 3.80 62.27 -20.45
C HIS A 5 3.02 60.96 -20.28
N LEU A 6 2.15 60.80 -19.40
CA LEU A 6 0.78 61.11 -18.95
C LEU A 6 -0.26 61.29 -20.04
N LEU A 7 -1.38 60.48 -19.98
CA LEU A 7 -2.81 60.76 -20.15
C LEU A 7 -3.53 59.43 -20.43
N ALA A 8 -4.36 58.83 -19.58
CA ALA A 8 -5.64 59.22 -18.95
C ALA A 8 -6.90 58.82 -19.77
N LYS A 9 -7.71 57.94 -19.11
CA LYS A 9 -9.17 57.86 -19.09
C LYS A 9 -9.94 57.45 -20.33
N HIS A 10 -10.76 56.38 -20.22
CA HIS A 10 -12.23 56.43 -20.13
C HIS A 10 -12.83 55.05 -19.96
N SER A 11 -13.61 54.87 -18.90
CA SER A 11 -14.74 53.91 -18.80
C SER A 11 -15.98 54.58 -19.42
N PRO A 12 -16.98 53.82 -19.87
CA PRO A 12 -18.28 53.93 -19.23
C PRO A 12 -18.95 52.58 -18.89
N SER A 13 -19.68 52.63 -17.83
CA SER A 13 -20.73 51.71 -17.40
C SER A 13 -21.95 51.82 -18.33
N LEU A 14 -22.69 50.72 -18.49
CA LEU A 14 -24.17 50.73 -18.48
C LEU A 14 -24.72 49.30 -18.31
N SER A 15 -25.57 49.21 -17.33
CA SER A 15 -26.54 48.18 -16.99
C SER A 15 -27.48 47.83 -18.13
N ASP A 16 -27.90 46.56 -18.22
CA ASP A 16 -29.29 46.24 -18.53
C ASP A 16 -29.70 44.86 -17.99
N SER A 17 -30.87 44.87 -17.45
CA SER A 17 -31.54 43.82 -16.67
C SER A 17 -32.54 43.03 -17.51
N LEU A 18 -32.60 41.68 -17.27
CA LEU A 18 -33.78 40.76 -17.25
C LEU A 18 -34.43 40.35 -18.60
N PRO A 19 -35.12 39.19 -18.72
CA PRO A 19 -35.89 38.50 -17.68
C PRO A 19 -35.81 36.96 -17.62
N LEU A 20 -36.24 36.40 -16.52
CA LEU A 20 -36.61 35.01 -16.27
C LEU A 20 -37.63 34.45 -17.29
N LYS A 21 -37.39 33.24 -17.79
CA LYS A 21 -38.40 32.36 -18.37
C LYS A 21 -38.54 31.06 -17.58
N SER A 22 -39.80 30.85 -17.17
CA SER A 22 -40.37 29.70 -16.49
C SER A 22 -39.97 28.35 -17.11
N GLN A 23 -39.58 27.42 -16.26
CA GLN A 23 -39.48 26.00 -16.58
C GLN A 23 -40.79 25.30 -16.37
N THR A 24 -41.27 24.68 -17.43
CA THR A 24 -42.43 23.79 -17.43
C THR A 24 -41.97 22.40 -17.00
N VAL A 25 -42.55 21.89 -15.93
CA VAL A 25 -42.37 20.51 -15.46
C VAL A 25 -43.17 19.59 -16.40
N LEU A 26 -42.48 18.69 -17.09
CA LEU A 26 -43.10 17.54 -17.77
C LEU A 26 -42.81 16.29 -16.95
N THR A 27 -43.84 15.81 -16.24
CA THR A 27 -43.86 14.48 -15.64
C THR A 27 -44.12 13.45 -16.74
N SER A 28 -43.14 12.59 -16.98
CA SER A 28 -43.31 11.37 -17.79
C SER A 28 -43.03 10.18 -16.89
N SER A 29 -44.07 9.42 -16.60
CA SER A 29 -44.05 8.13 -15.94
C SER A 29 -43.53 7.07 -16.92
N ALA A 30 -42.33 6.54 -16.69
CA ALA A 30 -41.87 5.32 -17.33
C ALA A 30 -41.65 4.28 -16.22
N ARG A 31 -42.35 3.16 -16.33
CA ARG A 31 -42.19 1.98 -15.48
C ARG A 31 -40.82 1.38 -15.76
N ALA A 32 -40.00 1.27 -14.73
CA ALA A 32 -38.71 0.56 -14.77
C ALA A 32 -38.98 -0.94 -14.65
N SER A 33 -38.43 -1.69 -15.57
CA SER A 33 -38.10 -3.10 -15.40
C SER A 33 -36.85 -3.21 -14.57
N SER A 34 -36.95 -3.91 -13.45
CA SER A 34 -35.81 -4.29 -12.61
C SER A 34 -34.92 -5.29 -13.37
N ASP A 35 -33.63 -4.94 -13.56
CA ASP A 35 -32.53 -5.90 -13.46
C ASP A 35 -31.19 -5.17 -13.69
N GLY A 36 -30.36 -5.17 -12.68
CA GLY A 36 -28.90 -5.27 -12.83
C GLY A 36 -28.12 -4.04 -13.31
N PHE A 37 -28.19 -2.86 -12.64
CA PHE A 37 -27.21 -1.80 -12.87
C PHE A 37 -27.15 -0.76 -11.69
N ALA A 38 -27.19 -1.21 -10.45
CA ALA A 38 -27.26 -0.28 -9.31
C ALA A 38 -26.00 -0.25 -8.43
N CYS A 39 -24.97 -1.06 -8.69
CA CYS A 39 -23.82 -1.16 -7.78
C CYS A 39 -22.66 -0.22 -8.10
N SER A 40 -22.52 0.23 -9.35
CA SER A 40 -21.34 1.00 -9.77
C SER A 40 -21.38 2.51 -9.47
N VAL A 41 -22.57 3.10 -9.31
CA VAL A 41 -22.68 4.58 -9.15
C VAL A 41 -22.65 5.03 -7.69
N LEU A 42 -22.95 4.12 -6.74
CA LEU A 42 -22.98 4.48 -5.31
C LEU A 42 -21.57 4.59 -4.69
N ALA A 43 -20.61 3.84 -5.21
CA ALA A 43 -19.23 3.85 -4.72
C ALA A 43 -18.50 5.19 -4.99
N CYS A 44 -18.87 5.92 -6.05
CA CYS A 44 -18.26 7.20 -6.41
C CYS A 44 -18.70 8.38 -5.52
N LEU A 45 -19.78 8.25 -4.76
CA LEU A 45 -20.35 9.33 -3.94
C LEU A 45 -20.05 9.19 -2.44
N LEU A 46 -19.37 8.11 -2.04
CA LEU A 46 -19.06 7.88 -0.62
C LEU A 46 -17.87 8.72 -0.18
N PRO A 47 -17.89 9.29 1.04
CA PRO A 47 -16.72 9.90 1.65
C PRO A 47 -15.55 8.88 1.72
N ARG A 48 -14.31 9.38 1.76
CA ARG A 48 -13.07 8.57 1.80
C ARG A 48 -13.12 7.43 2.84
N GLU A 49 -13.77 7.67 3.98
CA GLU A 49 -13.97 6.69 5.05
C GLU A 49 -14.86 5.51 4.65
N GLU A 50 -15.91 5.78 3.86
CA GLU A 50 -16.85 4.73 3.44
C GLU A 50 -16.28 3.88 2.29
N LYS A 51 -15.49 4.48 1.37
CA LYS A 51 -14.76 3.75 0.33
C LYS A 51 -13.76 2.75 0.91
N PHE A 52 -13.02 3.15 1.98
CA PHE A 52 -12.08 2.27 2.64
C PHE A 52 -12.77 1.13 3.40
N ASN A 53 -13.85 1.43 4.12
CA ASN A 53 -14.64 0.41 4.82
C ASN A 53 -15.24 -0.62 3.83
N ALA A 54 -15.60 -0.20 2.61
CA ALA A 54 -16.08 -1.10 1.56
C ALA A 54 -14.99 -2.05 1.00
N MET A 55 -13.70 -1.70 1.15
CA MET A 55 -12.58 -2.54 0.67
C MET A 55 -12.08 -3.56 1.72
N CYS A 56 -12.42 -3.36 3.01
CA CYS A 56 -12.03 -4.25 4.12
C CYS A 56 -13.25 -4.63 4.98
N ASP A 57 -14.42 -4.82 4.36
CA ASP A 57 -15.71 -4.96 5.00
C ASP A 57 -16.11 -6.41 5.36
N GLU A 58 -17.41 -6.60 5.63
CA GLU A 58 -18.06 -7.85 6.05
C GLU A 58 -17.80 -9.04 5.08
N ASN A 59 -17.51 -8.77 3.80
CA ASN A 59 -17.25 -9.82 2.80
C ASN A 59 -15.90 -10.50 3.03
N THR A 60 -14.88 -9.80 3.55
CA THR A 60 -13.60 -10.42 3.94
C THR A 60 -13.78 -11.52 4.98
N VAL A 61 -14.79 -11.39 5.85
CA VAL A 61 -15.16 -12.43 6.84
C VAL A 61 -15.85 -13.61 6.16
N GLN A 62 -16.77 -13.33 5.24
CA GLN A 62 -17.51 -14.34 4.49
C GLN A 62 -16.58 -15.15 3.58
N ASP A 63 -15.67 -14.48 2.88
CA ASP A 63 -14.67 -15.09 2.01
C ASP A 63 -13.73 -16.02 2.80
N ALA A 64 -13.32 -15.63 4.02
CA ALA A 64 -12.54 -16.47 4.91
C ALA A 64 -13.33 -17.70 5.43
N GLU A 65 -14.65 -17.58 5.60
CA GLU A 65 -15.53 -18.69 5.98
C GLU A 65 -15.74 -19.66 4.82
N ASP A 66 -15.86 -19.16 3.60
CA ASP A 66 -16.08 -19.99 2.38
C ASP A 66 -14.80 -20.78 2.01
N LEU A 67 -13.61 -20.22 2.19
CA LEU A 67 -12.35 -20.98 2.07
C LEU A 67 -12.21 -22.05 3.13
N GLY A 68 -12.67 -21.82 4.36
CA GLY A 68 -12.73 -22.84 5.42
C GLY A 68 -13.62 -24.04 5.06
N ARG A 69 -14.62 -23.85 4.20
CA ARG A 69 -15.50 -24.90 3.67
C ARG A 69 -14.88 -25.70 2.52
N ALA A 70 -13.92 -25.13 1.81
CA ALA A 70 -13.28 -25.77 0.64
C ALA A 70 -12.16 -26.78 1.00
N GLY A 71 -11.94 -27.09 2.30
CA GLY A 71 -11.10 -28.23 2.70
C GLY A 71 -9.71 -27.88 3.23
N SER A 72 -9.44 -26.63 3.55
CA SER A 72 -8.24 -26.21 4.29
C SER A 72 -8.57 -26.08 5.80
N ILE A 73 -7.73 -26.59 6.65
CA ILE A 73 -7.70 -26.60 8.13
C ILE A 73 -8.96 -26.07 8.82
N THR A 74 -9.70 -26.96 9.48
CA THR A 74 -10.95 -26.60 10.18
C THR A 74 -10.68 -25.60 11.30
N ARG A 75 -11.65 -24.72 11.61
CA ARG A 75 -11.64 -23.76 12.74
C ARG A 75 -11.21 -24.42 14.08
N ARG A 76 -11.45 -25.72 14.23
CA ARG A 76 -11.09 -26.50 15.41
C ARG A 76 -9.61 -26.87 15.42
N GLU A 77 -9.02 -27.15 14.28
CA GLU A 77 -7.58 -27.40 14.11
C GLU A 77 -6.78 -26.12 14.28
N PHE A 78 -7.28 -24.99 13.78
CA PHE A 78 -6.69 -23.66 14.00
C PHE A 78 -6.73 -23.26 15.48
N ASN A 79 -7.85 -23.47 16.18
CA ASN A 79 -7.97 -23.15 17.61
C ASN A 79 -7.16 -24.09 18.51
N THR A 80 -6.88 -25.33 18.09
CA THR A 80 -6.01 -26.25 18.82
C THR A 80 -4.53 -25.91 18.67
N LEU A 81 -4.13 -25.36 17.54
CA LEU A 81 -2.80 -24.81 17.30
C LEU A 81 -2.57 -23.50 18.06
N ALA A 82 -3.59 -22.67 18.23
CA ALA A 82 -3.52 -21.39 18.95
C ALA A 82 -3.46 -21.52 20.48
N ALA A 83 -3.83 -22.68 21.04
CA ALA A 83 -3.95 -22.87 22.51
C ALA A 83 -2.68 -23.39 23.21
N GLY A 84 -1.56 -23.57 22.50
CA GLY A 84 -0.43 -24.29 23.12
C GLY A 84 0.99 -23.87 22.75
N ALA A 85 1.23 -22.91 21.87
CA ALA A 85 2.55 -22.36 21.61
C ALA A 85 2.40 -20.95 21.05
N ALA A 86 3.31 -20.04 21.36
CA ALA A 86 3.57 -18.91 20.49
C ALA A 86 3.80 -19.50 19.10
N ALA A 87 2.85 -19.35 18.19
CA ALA A 87 2.96 -19.89 16.85
C ALA A 87 4.20 -19.26 16.22
N ALA A 88 5.29 -20.01 16.15
CA ALA A 88 6.46 -19.63 15.41
C ALA A 88 6.03 -19.68 13.94
N PHE A 89 5.73 -18.52 13.35
CA PHE A 89 5.52 -18.41 11.92
C PHE A 89 6.80 -18.84 11.21
N THR A 90 6.78 -20.01 10.60
CA THR A 90 7.92 -20.56 9.88
C THR A 90 7.71 -20.29 8.39
N LEU A 91 8.59 -19.48 7.81
CA LEU A 91 8.70 -19.34 6.36
C LEU A 91 9.58 -20.46 5.80
N PRO A 92 9.40 -20.83 4.52
CA PRO A 92 10.35 -21.67 3.83
C PRO A 92 11.78 -21.12 3.94
N ALA A 93 12.73 -22.01 4.19
CA ALA A 93 14.12 -21.62 4.36
C ALA A 93 14.71 -20.99 3.08
N VAL A 94 15.49 -19.95 3.25
CA VAL A 94 16.22 -19.31 2.13
C VAL A 94 17.38 -20.23 1.75
N ALA A 95 17.47 -20.55 0.46
CA ALA A 95 18.61 -21.29 -0.06
C ALA A 95 19.87 -20.43 0.07
N ASN A 96 20.93 -20.97 0.70
CA ASN A 96 22.16 -20.24 0.98
C ASN A 96 21.95 -18.98 1.85
N ALA A 97 21.08 -19.08 2.85
CA ALA A 97 20.76 -17.99 3.77
C ALA A 97 22.03 -17.35 4.34
N LYS A 98 22.08 -16.03 4.31
CA LYS A 98 23.16 -15.26 4.94
C LYS A 98 22.90 -15.18 6.45
N ALA A 99 23.97 -15.19 7.24
CA ALA A 99 23.87 -14.77 8.64
C ALA A 99 23.47 -13.29 8.69
N VAL A 100 22.53 -12.96 9.58
CA VAL A 100 21.97 -11.61 9.68
C VAL A 100 22.18 -11.01 11.06
N SER A 101 22.26 -9.70 11.10
CA SER A 101 22.19 -8.86 12.32
C SER A 101 20.93 -8.04 12.28
N ALA A 102 20.26 -7.93 13.44
CA ALA A 102 18.99 -7.22 13.55
C ALA A 102 18.98 -6.28 14.77
N THR A 103 18.35 -5.12 14.62
CA THR A 103 18.24 -4.14 15.69
C THR A 103 16.96 -3.31 15.54
N ASP A 104 16.38 -2.91 16.65
CA ASP A 104 15.38 -1.86 16.68
C ASP A 104 16.09 -0.50 16.59
N VAL A 105 15.58 0.37 15.75
CA VAL A 105 16.15 1.68 15.50
C VAL A 105 15.11 2.77 15.67
N MET A 106 15.59 3.97 15.95
CA MET A 106 14.78 5.18 16.02
C MET A 106 15.25 6.13 14.93
N ILE A 107 14.36 6.49 14.02
CA ILE A 107 14.65 7.36 12.88
C ILE A 107 14.06 8.73 13.13
N ASN A 108 14.90 9.75 13.12
CA ASN A 108 14.42 11.12 13.24
C ASN A 108 13.84 11.58 11.89
N THR A 109 12.57 11.94 11.90
CA THR A 109 11.83 12.48 10.75
C THR A 109 11.39 13.92 11.05
N PRO A 110 10.97 14.70 10.04
CA PRO A 110 10.38 16.03 10.29
C PRO A 110 9.17 16.03 11.22
N ASP A 111 8.44 14.89 11.31
CA ASP A 111 7.19 14.77 12.05
C ASP A 111 7.35 14.02 13.39
N GLY A 112 8.56 13.65 13.76
CA GLY A 112 8.86 12.95 15.00
C GLY A 112 9.85 11.81 14.86
N ASN A 113 9.94 10.96 15.88
CA ASN A 113 10.84 9.82 15.89
C ASN A 113 10.09 8.54 15.50
N CYS A 114 10.45 7.95 14.37
CA CYS A 114 9.89 6.69 13.91
C CYS A 114 10.67 5.51 14.48
N ASP A 115 9.99 4.65 15.23
CA ASP A 115 10.51 3.34 15.61
C ASP A 115 10.41 2.38 14.42
N ALA A 116 11.48 1.63 14.18
CA ALA A 116 11.57 0.71 13.06
C ALA A 116 12.46 -0.50 13.37
N PHE A 117 12.35 -1.54 12.58
CA PHE A 117 13.17 -2.72 12.62
C PHE A 117 14.14 -2.74 11.44
N PHE A 118 15.45 -2.78 11.71
CA PHE A 118 16.48 -2.86 10.72
C PHE A 118 17.23 -4.19 10.82
N VAL A 119 17.26 -4.94 9.72
CA VAL A 119 17.91 -6.25 9.64
C VAL A 119 18.71 -6.36 8.33
N TYR A 120 19.94 -6.90 8.42
CA TYR A 120 20.87 -6.91 7.30
C TYR A 120 21.84 -8.09 7.41
N PRO A 121 22.43 -8.55 6.30
CA PRO A 121 23.50 -9.54 6.36
C PRO A 121 24.67 -9.03 7.20
N SER A 122 25.19 -9.91 8.09
CA SER A 122 26.21 -9.52 9.08
C SER A 122 27.53 -9.08 8.48
N GLU A 123 27.80 -9.40 7.21
CA GLU A 123 29.02 -9.08 6.51
C GLU A 123 28.74 -8.38 5.17
N GLY A 124 29.57 -7.41 4.82
CA GLY A 124 29.50 -6.72 3.54
C GLY A 124 28.53 -5.57 3.48
N LYS A 125 28.34 -5.03 2.27
CA LYS A 125 27.32 -4.04 1.96
C LYS A 125 26.32 -4.62 0.98
N HIS A 126 25.05 -4.30 1.16
CA HIS A 126 23.96 -4.88 0.41
C HIS A 126 22.96 -3.81 -0.07
N PRO A 127 22.26 -4.05 -1.20
CA PRO A 127 21.19 -3.16 -1.61
C PRO A 127 20.12 -3.10 -0.53
N ALA A 128 19.51 -1.92 -0.34
CA ALA A 128 18.52 -1.74 0.70
C ALA A 128 17.10 -2.01 0.19
N VAL A 129 16.22 -2.42 1.11
CA VAL A 129 14.78 -2.54 0.87
C VAL A 129 14.02 -1.88 2.01
N LEU A 130 13.08 -1.00 1.67
CA LEU A 130 12.15 -0.35 2.59
C LEU A 130 10.81 -1.09 2.57
N ILE A 131 10.33 -1.54 3.73
CA ILE A 131 9.05 -2.25 3.88
C ILE A 131 8.03 -1.34 4.57
N TRP A 132 6.86 -1.19 3.94
CA TRP A 132 5.65 -0.52 4.42
C TRP A 132 4.63 -1.58 4.84
N PRO A 133 4.42 -1.79 6.15
CA PRO A 133 3.47 -2.77 6.66
C PRO A 133 2.02 -2.50 6.26
N ASP A 134 1.17 -3.48 6.53
CA ASP A 134 -0.28 -3.35 6.44
C ASP A 134 -0.87 -2.50 7.59
N ILE A 135 -2.20 -2.42 7.66
CA ILE A 135 -2.95 -1.63 8.64
C ILE A 135 -2.71 -2.03 10.10
N LEU A 136 -2.17 -3.21 10.35
CA LEU A 136 -1.78 -3.66 11.70
C LEU A 136 -0.35 -3.25 12.08
N ALA A 137 0.35 -2.55 11.20
CA ALA A 137 1.67 -1.95 11.38
C ALA A 137 2.82 -2.95 11.67
N LEU A 138 3.94 -2.42 12.16
CA LEU A 138 5.13 -3.19 12.50
C LEU A 138 4.86 -4.14 13.67
N ARG A 139 4.99 -5.43 13.42
CA ARG A 139 4.77 -6.51 14.39
C ARG A 139 5.62 -7.74 14.06
N ALA A 140 5.49 -8.82 14.84
CA ALA A 140 6.33 -10.03 14.72
C ALA A 140 6.35 -10.63 13.30
N SER A 141 5.20 -10.68 12.60
CA SER A 141 5.12 -11.21 11.23
C SER A 141 5.99 -10.42 10.26
N PHE A 142 5.95 -9.09 10.29
CA PHE A 142 6.79 -8.24 9.44
C PHE A 142 8.27 -8.33 9.79
N ARG A 143 8.63 -8.47 11.07
CA ARG A 143 10.01 -8.74 11.49
C ARG A 143 10.52 -10.05 10.91
N THR A 144 9.71 -11.12 10.94
CA THR A 144 10.05 -12.41 10.33
C THR A 144 10.21 -12.31 8.82
N MET A 145 9.28 -11.62 8.13
CA MET A 145 9.35 -11.42 6.67
C MET A 145 10.58 -10.57 6.27
N ALA A 146 10.87 -9.51 7.01
CA ALA A 146 12.06 -8.68 6.80
C ALA A 146 13.36 -9.48 7.03
N THR A 147 13.38 -10.35 8.04
CA THR A 147 14.54 -11.22 8.32
C THR A 147 14.80 -12.18 7.16
N ARG A 148 13.76 -12.83 6.63
CA ARG A 148 13.87 -13.69 5.45
C ARG A 148 14.45 -12.95 4.24
N LEU A 149 14.05 -11.69 4.03
CA LEU A 149 14.58 -10.88 2.95
C LEU A 149 16.07 -10.52 3.18
N ALA A 150 16.44 -10.24 4.43
CA ALA A 150 17.84 -10.00 4.77
C ALA A 150 18.72 -11.26 4.59
N GLU A 151 18.21 -12.44 4.97
CA GLU A 151 18.85 -13.73 4.67
C GLU A 151 19.06 -13.95 3.18
N SER A 152 18.21 -13.37 2.35
CA SER A 152 18.33 -13.37 0.87
C SER A 152 19.36 -12.37 0.33
N GLY A 153 19.94 -11.52 1.19
CA GLY A 153 21.06 -10.65 0.81
C GLY A 153 20.73 -9.16 0.70
N TYR A 154 19.69 -8.67 1.40
CA TYR A 154 19.29 -7.26 1.39
C TYR A 154 19.44 -6.63 2.79
N SER A 155 19.70 -5.32 2.84
CA SER A 155 19.60 -4.51 4.06
C SER A 155 18.18 -3.98 4.17
N VAL A 156 17.40 -4.48 5.15
CA VAL A 156 15.95 -4.31 5.17
C VAL A 156 15.52 -3.41 6.33
N LEU A 157 14.82 -2.34 6.01
CA LEU A 157 14.17 -1.46 6.97
C LEU A 157 12.66 -1.67 6.93
N CYS A 158 12.07 -2.10 8.04
CA CYS A 158 10.63 -2.22 8.21
C CYS A 158 10.16 -1.19 9.24
N ILE A 159 9.35 -0.23 8.82
CA ILE A 159 8.99 0.95 9.61
C ILE A 159 7.67 0.76 10.36
N ASN A 160 7.48 1.54 11.42
CA ASN A 160 6.16 1.75 12.02
C ASN A 160 5.44 2.90 11.30
N PRO A 161 4.40 2.65 10.48
CA PRO A 161 3.71 3.72 9.75
C PRO A 161 2.95 4.68 10.68
N TYR A 162 2.70 4.26 11.92
CA TYR A 162 1.92 5.02 12.90
C TYR A 162 2.77 5.71 13.97
N TYR A 163 4.06 5.89 13.74
CA TYR A 163 4.99 6.46 14.71
C TYR A 163 4.59 7.86 15.23
N ARG A 164 3.74 8.58 14.48
CA ARG A 164 3.18 9.88 14.92
C ARG A 164 2.18 9.73 16.05
N ASP A 165 1.55 8.57 16.17
CA ASP A 165 0.46 8.28 17.10
C ASP A 165 0.85 7.29 18.18
N ALA A 166 1.65 6.26 17.83
CA ALA A 166 1.97 5.14 18.73
C ALA A 166 3.29 4.46 18.37
N VAL A 167 3.93 3.88 19.37
CA VAL A 167 5.09 2.98 19.21
C VAL A 167 4.60 1.57 18.88
N ALA A 168 5.29 0.88 17.96
CA ALA A 168 4.98 -0.50 17.61
C ALA A 168 5.39 -1.50 18.72
N PRO A 169 4.67 -2.62 18.87
CA PRO A 169 3.50 -3.04 18.11
C PRO A 169 2.22 -2.32 18.58
N VAL A 170 1.36 -1.93 17.63
CA VAL A 170 0.06 -1.27 17.95
C VAL A 170 -1.07 -2.28 18.17
N VAL A 171 -0.85 -3.53 17.82
CA VAL A 171 -1.77 -4.65 18.02
C VAL A 171 -1.07 -5.80 18.72
N GLU A 172 -1.84 -6.58 19.49
CA GLU A 172 -1.35 -7.78 20.15
C GLU A 172 -1.34 -8.99 19.20
N THR A 173 -0.57 -10.01 19.55
CA THR A 173 -0.53 -11.27 18.78
C THR A 173 -1.92 -11.90 18.72
N GLY A 174 -2.40 -12.19 17.50
CA GLY A 174 -3.71 -12.78 17.23
C GLY A 174 -4.85 -11.77 17.03
N GLU A 175 -4.62 -10.48 17.26
CA GLU A 175 -5.57 -9.45 16.83
C GLU A 175 -5.64 -9.38 15.30
N SER A 176 -6.83 -9.15 14.76
CA SER A 176 -7.08 -9.07 13.33
C SER A 176 -7.87 -7.81 13.02
N PHE A 177 -7.66 -7.25 11.82
CA PHE A 177 -8.46 -6.11 11.36
C PHE A 177 -9.97 -6.42 11.26
N GLN A 178 -10.35 -7.69 11.16
CA GLN A 178 -11.75 -8.14 11.21
C GLN A 178 -12.40 -7.94 12.59
N ASP A 179 -11.60 -7.74 13.64
CA ASP A 179 -12.10 -7.54 14.98
C ASP A 179 -12.43 -6.05 15.23
N ALA A 180 -13.68 -5.74 15.61
CA ALA A 180 -14.12 -4.36 15.83
C ALA A 180 -13.28 -3.59 16.87
N SER A 181 -12.70 -4.29 17.86
CA SER A 181 -11.78 -3.71 18.83
C SER A 181 -10.48 -3.27 18.19
N THR A 182 -9.93 -4.06 17.27
CA THR A 182 -8.72 -3.75 16.52
C THR A 182 -8.95 -2.59 15.56
N GLN A 183 -10.09 -2.58 14.85
CA GLN A 183 -10.47 -1.44 14.00
C GLN A 183 -10.51 -0.12 14.78
N LYS A 184 -11.10 -0.12 15.98
CA LYS A 184 -11.13 1.07 16.85
C LYS A 184 -9.74 1.59 17.23
N LYS A 185 -8.73 0.71 17.32
CA LYS A 185 -7.35 1.10 17.59
C LYS A 185 -6.70 1.71 16.35
N VAL A 186 -6.76 1.00 15.21
CA VAL A 186 -5.90 1.30 14.05
C VAL A 186 -6.49 2.32 13.11
N LEU A 187 -7.82 2.41 12.95
CA LEU A 187 -8.46 3.34 12.02
C LEU A 187 -8.19 4.83 12.33
N PRO A 188 -8.17 5.28 13.60
CA PRO A 188 -7.77 6.67 13.89
C PRO A 188 -6.35 6.98 13.41
N MET A 189 -5.37 6.09 13.64
CA MET A 189 -3.99 6.24 13.21
C MET A 189 -3.87 6.20 11.68
N TYR A 190 -4.58 5.28 11.02
CA TYR A 190 -4.64 5.21 9.56
C TYR A 190 -5.14 6.51 8.92
N ARG A 191 -6.17 7.15 9.51
CA ARG A 191 -6.75 8.41 9.02
C ARG A 191 -5.80 9.61 9.13
N ASN A 192 -4.80 9.53 10.00
CA ASN A 192 -3.75 10.55 10.12
C ASN A 192 -2.69 10.44 9.01
N LEU A 193 -2.67 9.32 8.27
CA LEU A 193 -1.81 9.17 7.11
C LEU A 193 -2.37 9.92 5.89
N SER A 194 -1.48 10.47 5.10
CA SER A 194 -1.83 11.25 3.92
C SER A 194 -0.76 11.10 2.83
N PRO A 195 -1.04 11.49 1.59
CA PRO A 195 -0.02 11.54 0.54
C PRO A 195 1.22 12.34 0.94
N GLU A 196 1.07 13.42 1.72
CA GLU A 196 2.19 14.23 2.19
C GLU A 196 3.02 13.53 3.25
N THR A 197 2.37 12.87 4.23
CA THR A 197 3.11 12.08 5.24
C THR A 197 3.88 10.94 4.58
N HIS A 198 3.32 10.27 3.56
CA HIS A 198 4.01 9.21 2.81
C HIS A 198 5.26 9.73 2.10
N ARG A 199 5.21 10.92 1.48
CA ARG A 199 6.37 11.55 0.82
C ARG A 199 7.43 11.99 1.82
N THR A 200 7.01 12.61 2.92
CA THR A 200 7.92 13.03 4.00
C THR A 200 8.66 11.83 4.59
N ASP A 201 7.93 10.75 4.84
CA ASP A 201 8.48 9.50 5.36
C ASP A 201 9.44 8.85 4.37
N ALA A 202 9.07 8.79 3.08
CA ALA A 202 9.93 8.22 2.04
C ALA A 202 11.28 8.94 1.96
N ARG A 203 11.30 10.28 2.02
CA ARG A 203 12.55 11.06 2.07
C ARG A 203 13.40 10.67 3.29
N ALA A 204 12.80 10.72 4.47
CA ALA A 204 13.52 10.47 5.72
C ALA A 204 14.07 9.05 5.80
N PHE A 205 13.30 8.04 5.38
CA PHE A 205 13.73 6.63 5.46
C PHE A 205 14.77 6.26 4.42
N VAL A 206 14.68 6.80 3.20
CA VAL A 206 15.71 6.60 2.18
C VAL A 206 17.02 7.28 2.58
N ASP A 207 16.98 8.52 3.09
CA ASP A 207 18.17 9.21 3.56
C ASP A 207 18.80 8.50 4.77
N TRP A 208 17.96 7.95 5.67
CA TRP A 208 18.44 7.16 6.79
C TRP A 208 19.12 5.87 6.32
N LEU A 209 18.53 5.15 5.34
CA LEU A 209 19.14 3.94 4.77
C LEU A 209 20.49 4.23 4.14
N ASP A 210 20.62 5.31 3.37
CA ASP A 210 21.88 5.71 2.73
C ASP A 210 22.98 6.05 3.75
N ALA A 211 22.62 6.40 4.96
CA ALA A 211 23.57 6.66 6.06
C ALA A 211 24.03 5.39 6.79
N GLN A 212 23.42 4.21 6.52
CA GLN A 212 23.76 2.97 7.24
C GLN A 212 24.95 2.27 6.63
N SER A 213 25.89 1.82 7.49
CA SER A 213 27.12 1.13 7.04
C SER A 213 26.92 -0.16 6.25
N PRO A 214 25.89 -1.00 6.51
CA PRO A 214 25.64 -2.22 5.74
C PRO A 214 24.90 -1.97 4.42
N VAL A 215 24.55 -0.73 4.09
CA VAL A 215 23.87 -0.39 2.84
C VAL A 215 24.89 -0.07 1.74
N ASP A 216 24.70 -0.66 0.57
CA ASP A 216 25.45 -0.33 -0.64
C ASP A 216 24.76 0.83 -1.37
N THR A 217 25.26 2.03 -1.13
CA THR A 217 24.72 3.27 -1.72
C THR A 217 25.02 3.44 -3.21
N SER A 218 25.86 2.57 -3.79
CA SER A 218 26.09 2.54 -5.24
C SER A 218 24.97 1.81 -6.01
N ARG A 219 24.07 1.14 -5.29
CA ARG A 219 22.95 0.40 -5.81
C ARG A 219 21.62 1.09 -5.47
N SER A 220 20.61 0.83 -6.30
CA SER A 220 19.26 1.32 -6.05
C SER A 220 18.65 0.67 -4.79
N ILE A 221 17.57 1.27 -4.31
CA ILE A 221 16.77 0.79 -3.17
C ILE A 221 15.49 0.15 -3.70
N GLY A 222 15.10 -1.00 -3.13
CA GLY A 222 13.78 -1.59 -3.32
C GLY A 222 12.77 -1.02 -2.31
N THR A 223 11.50 -0.98 -2.68
CA THR A 223 10.41 -0.65 -1.74
C THR A 223 9.29 -1.67 -1.85
N MET A 224 8.79 -2.15 -0.72
CA MET A 224 7.76 -3.18 -0.64
C MET A 224 6.64 -2.71 0.28
N GLY A 225 5.38 -2.98 -0.08
CA GLY A 225 4.25 -2.58 0.74
C GLY A 225 3.06 -3.52 0.64
N TYR A 226 2.33 -3.61 1.74
CA TYR A 226 1.22 -4.54 1.94
C TYR A 226 -0.05 -3.77 2.26
N CYS A 227 -1.18 -4.09 1.63
CA CYS A 227 -2.47 -3.42 1.86
C CYS A 227 -2.35 -1.89 1.73
N MET A 228 -2.52 -1.13 2.81
CA MET A 228 -2.31 0.31 2.87
C MET A 228 -0.88 0.74 2.54
N GLY A 229 0.10 -0.17 2.66
CA GLY A 229 1.48 0.08 2.26
C GLY A 229 1.68 0.19 0.74
N GLY A 230 0.74 -0.32 -0.07
CA GLY A 230 0.79 -0.23 -1.53
C GLY A 230 0.88 1.20 -2.07
N PRO A 231 -0.03 2.11 -1.72
CA PRO A 231 0.08 3.53 -2.03
C PRO A 231 1.38 4.18 -1.55
N MET A 232 1.94 3.72 -0.42
CA MET A 232 3.21 4.20 0.10
C MET A 232 4.38 3.82 -0.81
N VAL A 233 4.38 2.58 -1.36
CA VAL A 233 5.36 2.13 -2.37
C VAL A 233 5.35 3.06 -3.57
N MET A 234 4.18 3.33 -4.15
CA MET A 234 4.06 4.18 -5.33
C MET A 234 4.52 5.62 -5.06
N ARG A 235 4.10 6.18 -3.92
CA ARG A 235 4.50 7.55 -3.53
C ARG A 235 5.98 7.63 -3.21
N ALA A 236 6.56 6.62 -2.55
CA ALA A 236 7.99 6.56 -2.28
C ALA A 236 8.81 6.45 -3.58
N ALA A 237 8.39 5.60 -4.51
CA ALA A 237 9.06 5.43 -5.80
C ALA A 237 9.04 6.72 -6.64
N ALA A 238 7.94 7.47 -6.59
CA ALA A 238 7.83 8.76 -7.27
C ALA A 238 8.63 9.88 -6.59
N GLU A 239 8.65 9.91 -5.25
CA GLU A 239 9.32 10.94 -4.46
C GLU A 239 10.84 10.79 -4.46
N ARG A 240 11.32 9.54 -4.48
CA ARG A 240 12.76 9.20 -4.47
C ARG A 240 13.13 8.36 -5.67
N SER A 241 12.68 8.79 -6.85
CA SER A 241 13.01 8.15 -8.13
C SER A 241 14.51 8.19 -8.47
N ASP A 242 15.28 9.03 -7.77
CA ASP A 242 16.73 9.07 -7.79
C ASP A 242 17.36 7.85 -7.11
N ARG A 243 16.67 7.21 -6.17
CA ARG A 243 17.20 6.11 -5.37
C ARG A 243 16.42 4.81 -5.51
N ILE A 244 15.09 4.87 -5.72
CA ILE A 244 14.24 3.69 -5.78
C ILE A 244 14.23 3.13 -7.20
N GLY A 245 14.74 1.90 -7.36
CA GLY A 245 14.81 1.16 -8.62
C GLY A 245 13.83 -0.02 -8.71
N ALA A 246 13.16 -0.38 -7.61
CA ALA A 246 12.15 -1.44 -7.60
C ALA A 246 11.01 -1.14 -6.63
N GLY A 247 9.77 -1.46 -7.02
CA GLY A 247 8.58 -1.35 -6.17
C GLY A 247 7.71 -2.59 -6.23
N CYS A 248 7.38 -3.19 -5.06
CA CYS A 248 6.49 -4.35 -4.98
C CYS A 248 5.31 -4.03 -4.04
N ALA A 249 4.09 -4.08 -4.55
CA ALA A 249 2.86 -3.85 -3.79
C ALA A 249 2.00 -5.12 -3.77
N TYR A 250 1.65 -5.58 -2.58
CA TYR A 250 0.90 -6.82 -2.35
C TYR A 250 -0.49 -6.49 -1.82
N HIS A 251 -1.51 -7.07 -2.45
CA HIS A 251 -2.91 -6.75 -2.16
C HIS A 251 -3.12 -5.26 -1.83
N PRO A 252 -2.60 -4.37 -2.70
CA PRO A 252 -2.63 -2.94 -2.43
C PRO A 252 -4.06 -2.40 -2.48
N VAL A 253 -4.33 -1.39 -1.66
CA VAL A 253 -5.57 -0.62 -1.73
C VAL A 253 -5.36 0.68 -2.51
N SER A 254 -6.38 1.15 -3.22
CA SER A 254 -6.46 2.53 -3.76
C SER A 254 -5.24 2.96 -4.59
N LEU A 255 -4.75 2.10 -5.49
CA LEU A 255 -3.68 2.47 -6.42
C LEU A 255 -4.18 3.25 -7.64
N ALA A 256 -5.40 2.94 -8.11
CA ALA A 256 -6.06 3.62 -9.21
C ALA A 256 -7.43 4.12 -8.74
N THR A 257 -7.53 5.40 -8.42
CA THR A 257 -8.76 6.06 -7.97
C THR A 257 -9.04 7.28 -8.85
N GLU A 258 -10.23 7.88 -8.71
CA GLU A 258 -10.60 9.13 -9.40
C GLU A 258 -10.05 10.38 -8.70
N ASP A 259 -9.35 10.25 -7.57
CA ASP A 259 -8.81 11.37 -6.82
C ASP A 259 -7.58 11.97 -7.54
N ASP A 260 -7.41 13.28 -7.48
CA ASP A 260 -6.27 14.00 -8.09
C ASP A 260 -4.91 13.58 -7.54
N ASP A 261 -4.87 12.93 -6.37
CA ASP A 261 -3.67 12.42 -5.70
C ASP A 261 -3.52 10.89 -5.81
N SER A 262 -4.25 10.27 -6.74
CA SER A 262 -4.21 8.82 -6.96
C SER A 262 -2.80 8.35 -7.32
N PRO A 263 -2.31 7.26 -6.69
CA PRO A 263 -0.94 6.76 -6.91
C PRO A 263 -0.57 6.48 -8.37
N HIS A 264 -1.51 5.97 -9.20
CA HIS A 264 -1.24 5.69 -10.60
C HIS A 264 -0.84 6.93 -11.42
N LEU A 265 -1.29 8.14 -11.02
CA LEU A 265 -0.92 9.39 -11.67
C LEU A 265 0.54 9.80 -11.42
N LEU A 266 1.22 9.14 -10.46
CA LEU A 266 2.62 9.40 -10.14
C LEU A 266 3.59 8.54 -10.96
N ILE A 267 3.11 7.57 -11.73
CA ILE A 267 3.96 6.61 -12.49
C ILE A 267 4.93 7.36 -13.42
N SER A 268 4.52 8.47 -14.02
CA SER A 268 5.39 9.31 -14.86
C SER A 268 6.61 9.91 -14.15
N LYS A 269 6.65 9.86 -12.81
CA LYS A 269 7.76 10.36 -11.98
C LYS A 269 8.64 9.24 -11.45
N MET A 270 8.31 7.99 -11.74
CA MET A 270 9.01 6.82 -11.21
C MET A 270 10.10 6.33 -12.16
N ASN A 271 11.02 5.57 -11.61
CA ASN A 271 12.01 4.78 -12.35
C ASN A 271 11.96 3.34 -11.83
N GLY A 272 12.50 2.39 -12.63
CA GLY A 272 12.72 1.03 -12.19
C GLY A 272 11.66 0.02 -12.61
N GLN A 273 11.53 -1.06 -11.85
CA GLN A 273 10.69 -2.21 -12.14
C GLN A 273 9.66 -2.43 -11.04
N PHE A 274 8.45 -2.88 -11.42
CA PHE A 274 7.35 -2.96 -10.45
C PHE A 274 6.63 -4.30 -10.49
N LEU A 275 6.20 -4.76 -9.30
CA LEU A 275 5.25 -5.86 -9.11
C LEU A 275 4.03 -5.32 -8.38
N ILE A 276 2.86 -5.45 -9.01
CA ILE A 276 1.58 -5.17 -8.38
C ILE A 276 0.81 -6.49 -8.32
N ALA A 277 0.80 -7.08 -7.13
CA ALA A 277 0.20 -8.38 -6.85
C ALA A 277 -1.18 -8.20 -6.21
N LEU A 278 -2.22 -8.25 -7.02
CA LEU A 278 -3.61 -8.04 -6.61
C LEU A 278 -4.20 -9.32 -6.01
N ALA A 279 -5.04 -9.20 -5.01
CA ALA A 279 -5.86 -10.30 -4.55
C ALA A 279 -7.09 -10.48 -5.46
N GLU A 280 -7.61 -11.71 -5.57
CA GLU A 280 -8.77 -12.01 -6.43
C GLU A 280 -9.99 -11.18 -6.03
N ASN A 281 -10.32 -11.15 -4.74
CA ASN A 281 -11.47 -10.41 -4.25
C ASN A 281 -11.30 -8.88 -4.34
N ASP A 282 -10.08 -8.35 -4.38
CA ASP A 282 -9.83 -6.93 -4.65
C ASP A 282 -10.06 -6.61 -6.13
N ASP A 283 -9.63 -7.51 -7.01
CA ASP A 283 -9.85 -7.42 -8.46
C ASP A 283 -11.33 -7.53 -8.83
N GLU A 284 -12.08 -8.41 -8.17
CA GLU A 284 -13.52 -8.52 -8.34
C GLU A 284 -14.28 -7.25 -7.98
N ARG A 285 -13.84 -6.54 -6.93
CA ARG A 285 -14.44 -5.26 -6.49
C ARG A 285 -14.09 -4.09 -7.41
N ASN A 286 -12.86 -4.07 -7.93
CA ASN A 286 -12.34 -3.00 -8.77
C ASN A 286 -11.70 -3.58 -10.04
N PRO A 287 -12.49 -4.15 -10.95
CA PRO A 287 -11.99 -4.94 -12.07
C PRO A 287 -11.18 -4.14 -13.10
N ASP A 288 -11.34 -2.82 -13.11
CA ASP A 288 -10.66 -1.92 -14.04
C ASP A 288 -9.27 -1.50 -13.54
N ASP A 289 -8.98 -1.57 -12.24
CA ASP A 289 -7.73 -1.08 -11.65
C ASP A 289 -6.50 -1.71 -12.30
N LYS A 290 -6.50 -3.03 -12.53
CA LYS A 290 -5.39 -3.73 -13.19
C LYS A 290 -5.10 -3.22 -14.59
N SER A 291 -6.14 -2.85 -15.33
CA SER A 291 -6.02 -2.32 -16.69
C SER A 291 -5.47 -0.90 -16.67
N VAL A 292 -6.02 -0.05 -15.81
CA VAL A 292 -5.53 1.32 -15.60
C VAL A 292 -4.05 1.32 -15.21
N LEU A 293 -3.64 0.47 -14.28
CA LEU A 293 -2.24 0.36 -13.86
C LEU A 293 -1.33 -0.12 -14.99
N ARG A 294 -1.73 -1.18 -15.73
CA ARG A 294 -0.96 -1.68 -16.88
C ARG A 294 -0.77 -0.62 -17.97
N GLU A 295 -1.83 0.10 -18.29
CA GLU A 295 -1.79 1.18 -19.27
C GLU A 295 -0.89 2.32 -18.82
N ALA A 296 -0.98 2.73 -17.55
CA ALA A 296 -0.16 3.80 -16.99
C ALA A 296 1.34 3.44 -16.99
N PHE A 297 1.72 2.24 -16.55
CA PHE A 297 3.11 1.78 -16.62
C PHE A 297 3.61 1.65 -18.06
N SER A 298 2.79 1.10 -18.96
CA SER A 298 3.13 0.97 -20.37
C SER A 298 3.32 2.30 -21.07
N ALA A 299 2.49 3.31 -20.77
CA ALA A 299 2.59 4.65 -21.32
C ALA A 299 3.92 5.34 -21.01
N GLU A 300 4.48 5.07 -19.81
CA GLU A 300 5.77 5.60 -19.37
C GLU A 300 6.96 4.67 -19.74
N GLY A 301 6.71 3.53 -20.39
CA GLY A 301 7.74 2.57 -20.78
C GLY A 301 8.40 1.87 -19.60
N LEU A 302 7.77 1.85 -18.43
CA LEU A 302 8.27 1.18 -17.23
C LEU A 302 7.94 -0.31 -17.26
N THR A 303 8.89 -1.14 -16.84
CA THR A 303 8.67 -2.57 -16.66
C THR A 303 7.81 -2.79 -15.42
N ALA A 304 6.60 -3.32 -15.60
CA ALA A 304 5.72 -3.66 -14.49
C ALA A 304 4.96 -4.96 -14.75
N GLU A 305 4.92 -5.83 -13.75
CA GLU A 305 4.01 -6.96 -13.70
C GLU A 305 2.82 -6.60 -12.81
N VAL A 306 1.63 -6.45 -13.40
CA VAL A 306 0.37 -6.26 -12.68
C VAL A 306 -0.43 -7.54 -12.84
N THR A 307 -0.54 -8.34 -11.77
CA THR A 307 -1.10 -9.69 -11.82
C THR A 307 -2.08 -9.92 -10.68
N VAL A 308 -3.15 -10.67 -10.97
CA VAL A 308 -4.12 -11.15 -9.99
C VAL A 308 -3.68 -12.53 -9.52
N PHE A 309 -3.67 -12.75 -8.23
CA PHE A 309 -3.41 -14.04 -7.61
C PHE A 309 -4.73 -14.73 -7.36
N GLU A 310 -5.09 -15.68 -8.25
CA GLU A 310 -6.33 -16.45 -8.18
C GLU A 310 -6.37 -17.29 -6.89
N GLY A 311 -7.52 -17.34 -6.22
CA GLY A 311 -7.72 -18.03 -4.95
C GLY A 311 -7.05 -17.34 -3.76
N ALA A 312 -6.47 -16.13 -3.93
CA ALA A 312 -5.83 -15.37 -2.87
C ALA A 312 -6.71 -14.18 -2.43
N LEU A 313 -7.06 -14.12 -1.16
CA LEU A 313 -7.88 -13.04 -0.60
C LEU A 313 -7.01 -11.91 -0.04
N HIS A 314 -7.57 -10.71 0.10
CA HIS A 314 -6.86 -9.56 0.66
C HIS A 314 -6.16 -9.89 1.98
N GLY A 315 -4.83 -9.72 2.02
CA GLY A 315 -4.00 -10.14 3.17
C GLY A 315 -3.26 -11.48 3.00
N TRP A 316 -3.40 -12.14 1.87
CA TRP A 316 -2.94 -13.51 1.58
C TRP A 316 -1.44 -13.78 1.78
N CYS A 317 -0.59 -12.78 1.71
CA CYS A 317 0.86 -12.97 1.81
C CYS A 317 1.47 -12.52 3.16
N VAL A 318 0.65 -12.12 4.13
CA VAL A 318 1.13 -11.74 5.47
C VAL A 318 0.95 -12.90 6.44
N LEU A 319 2.03 -13.31 7.10
CA LEU A 319 2.12 -14.57 7.85
C LEU A 319 1.06 -14.78 8.94
N ASP A 320 0.66 -13.72 9.62
CA ASP A 320 -0.35 -13.78 10.70
C ASP A 320 -1.76 -13.40 10.23
N SER A 321 -1.94 -13.27 8.92
CA SER A 321 -3.27 -13.08 8.32
C SER A 321 -4.11 -14.34 8.42
N ARG A 322 -5.40 -14.20 8.72
CA ARG A 322 -6.35 -15.33 8.74
C ARG A 322 -6.55 -15.97 7.36
N VAL A 323 -6.16 -15.27 6.30
CA VAL A 323 -6.27 -15.72 4.90
C VAL A 323 -4.90 -15.98 4.27
N TYR A 324 -3.86 -16.20 5.08
CA TYR A 324 -2.53 -16.50 4.57
C TYR A 324 -2.57 -17.72 3.63
N ASN A 325 -2.04 -17.52 2.43
CA ASN A 325 -1.94 -18.55 1.39
C ASN A 325 -0.46 -18.75 1.04
N GLU A 326 0.15 -19.78 1.63
CA GLU A 326 1.58 -20.07 1.47
C GLU A 326 1.97 -20.24 0.01
N GLY A 327 1.17 -20.98 -0.77
CA GLY A 327 1.47 -21.24 -2.19
C GLY A 327 1.53 -19.95 -3.00
N ALA A 328 0.54 -19.07 -2.85
CA ALA A 328 0.53 -17.76 -3.52
C ALA A 328 1.64 -16.86 -2.99
N ALA A 329 1.89 -16.86 -1.68
CA ALA A 329 2.93 -16.05 -1.06
C ALA A 329 4.34 -16.43 -1.56
N GLU A 330 4.62 -17.72 -1.75
CA GLU A 330 5.91 -18.18 -2.29
C GLU A 330 6.08 -17.85 -3.78
N VAL A 331 5.03 -17.88 -4.57
CA VAL A 331 5.07 -17.40 -5.97
C VAL A 331 5.39 -15.90 -6.01
N ALA A 332 4.72 -15.10 -5.19
CA ALA A 332 5.00 -13.66 -5.11
C ALA A 332 6.40 -13.37 -4.57
N TRP A 333 6.88 -14.16 -3.61
CA TRP A 333 8.24 -14.08 -3.09
C TRP A 333 9.29 -14.31 -4.18
N ALA A 334 9.11 -15.35 -5.01
CA ALA A 334 10.02 -15.63 -6.12
C ALA A 334 10.06 -14.46 -7.12
N LYS A 335 8.89 -13.91 -7.50
CA LYS A 335 8.79 -12.72 -8.37
C LYS A 335 9.46 -11.49 -7.75
N THR A 336 9.31 -11.31 -6.45
CA THR A 336 9.98 -10.22 -5.72
C THR A 336 11.48 -10.32 -5.83
N LEU A 337 12.05 -11.49 -5.55
CA LEU A 337 13.50 -11.69 -5.65
C LEU A 337 14.01 -11.50 -7.08
N GLU A 338 13.24 -11.92 -8.10
CA GLU A 338 13.59 -11.69 -9.51
C GLU A 338 13.69 -10.19 -9.82
N ILE A 339 12.68 -9.41 -9.44
CA ILE A 339 12.65 -7.96 -9.64
C ILE A 339 13.78 -7.28 -8.86
N LEU A 340 13.92 -7.58 -7.58
CA LEU A 340 14.98 -6.98 -6.76
C LEU A 340 16.38 -7.31 -7.30
N ASN A 341 16.62 -8.55 -7.73
CA ASN A 341 17.92 -8.95 -8.30
C ASN A 341 18.22 -8.26 -9.63
N SER A 342 17.21 -7.96 -10.44
CA SER A 342 17.39 -7.32 -11.76
C SER A 342 17.49 -5.80 -11.68
N ALA A 343 16.85 -5.16 -10.69
CA ALA A 343 16.71 -3.71 -10.61
C ALA A 343 17.65 -3.05 -9.58
N LEU A 344 18.12 -3.78 -8.60
CA LEU A 344 19.04 -3.29 -7.56
C LEU A 344 20.47 -3.83 -7.77
#